data_18b2e21fc936f7593aa58694733d84e2
#
_entry.id   18b2e21fc936f7593aa58694733d84e2
#
_cell.length_a   1.000
_cell.length_b   1.000
_cell.length_c   1.000
_cell.angle_alpha   90.00
_cell.angle_beta   90.00
_cell.angle_gamma   90.00
#
_symmetry.space_group_name_H-M   'P 1'
#
loop_
_entity.id
_entity.type
_entity.pdbx_description
1 polymer ?
#
loop_
_entity_poly.entity_id
_entity_poly.type
_entity_poly.pdbx_seq_one_letter_code
_entity_poly.pdbx_strand_id
1 'polypeptide(L)'
;IQKPNFDIVAWNDSFCRLMGIDFATLPEEDRNCIYLYLTHETWRSRIENRDVLPTFVSYFRAAMAEHRGDPAWENKLARFFAASSEFEALWHQRYEVRGVENQIKHFNHPQLGRFSLQQMYWYSAPRNGSRLLVYLPMDEAGEQALAWLDQH
;
A
#
# COMPACT_ATOMS: atom_id res chain seq x y z
N ILE A 1 -7.22 -1.24 7.48
CA ILE A 1 -7.15 -2.72 7.43
C ILE A 1 -6.98 -3.14 5.99
N GLN A 2 -6.08 -4.07 5.75
CA GLN A 2 -5.71 -4.53 4.43
C GLN A 2 -5.84 -6.06 4.34
N LYS A 3 -6.36 -6.56 3.23
CA LYS A 3 -6.39 -8.01 2.91
C LYS A 3 -5.03 -8.46 2.35
N PRO A 4 -4.78 -9.79 2.27
CA PRO A 4 -3.55 -10.32 1.69
C PRO A 4 -3.29 -9.87 0.25
N ASN A 5 -4.34 -9.63 -0.53
CA ASN A 5 -4.28 -9.14 -1.91
C ASN A 5 -4.12 -7.61 -2.02
N PHE A 6 -3.86 -6.92 -0.91
CA PHE A 6 -3.70 -5.47 -0.80
C PHE A 6 -4.99 -4.65 -0.93
N ASP A 7 -6.16 -5.27 -0.93
CA ASP A 7 -7.43 -4.54 -0.85
C ASP A 7 -7.56 -3.82 0.50
N ILE A 8 -7.97 -2.56 0.44
CA ILE A 8 -8.21 -1.71 1.60
C ILE A 8 -9.67 -1.87 1.99
N VAL A 9 -9.93 -2.43 3.16
CA VAL A 9 -11.30 -2.71 3.63
C VAL A 9 -11.78 -1.79 4.74
N ALA A 10 -10.86 -1.12 5.44
CA ALA A 10 -11.18 -0.11 6.44
C ALA A 10 -10.00 0.87 6.58
N TRP A 11 -10.32 2.10 6.91
CA TRP A 11 -9.36 3.20 7.06
C TRP A 11 -9.89 4.25 8.04
N ASN A 12 -9.01 5.15 8.48
CA ASN A 12 -9.39 6.34 9.22
C ASN A 12 -9.18 7.60 8.36
N ASP A 13 -9.71 8.71 8.83
CA ASP A 13 -9.62 9.98 8.10
C ASP A 13 -8.18 10.47 7.96
N SER A 14 -7.35 10.23 8.98
CA SER A 14 -5.93 10.59 8.94
C SER A 14 -5.20 9.90 7.76
N PHE A 15 -5.56 8.66 7.46
CA PHE A 15 -5.01 7.94 6.31
C PHE A 15 -5.48 8.56 4.97
N CYS A 16 -6.74 8.98 4.88
CA CYS A 16 -7.22 9.71 3.70
C CYS A 16 -6.42 11.00 3.48
N ARG A 17 -6.19 11.77 4.54
CA ARG A 17 -5.41 13.01 4.48
C ARG A 17 -3.96 12.75 4.11
N LEU A 18 -3.33 11.73 4.70
CA LEU A 18 -1.97 11.32 4.38
C LEU A 18 -1.82 11.01 2.89
N MET A 19 -2.72 10.22 2.34
CA MET A 19 -2.63 9.76 0.96
C MET A 19 -3.30 10.70 -0.06
N GLY A 20 -4.06 11.70 0.41
CA GLY A 20 -4.73 12.67 -0.45
C GLY A 20 -5.90 12.09 -1.24
N ILE A 21 -6.54 11.04 -0.72
CA ILE A 21 -7.63 10.33 -1.38
C ILE A 21 -8.75 10.07 -0.38
N ASP A 22 -9.96 10.39 -0.75
CA ASP A 22 -11.15 9.89 -0.04
C ASP A 22 -11.53 8.51 -0.59
N PHE A 23 -11.16 7.47 0.13
CA PHE A 23 -11.41 6.08 -0.29
C PHE A 23 -12.90 5.77 -0.44
N ALA A 24 -13.78 6.46 0.29
CA ALA A 24 -15.22 6.24 0.19
C ALA A 24 -15.77 6.61 -1.20
N THR A 25 -15.12 7.53 -1.91
CA THR A 25 -15.52 7.96 -3.25
C THR A 25 -15.05 7.03 -4.37
N LEU A 26 -14.12 6.13 -4.06
CA LEU A 26 -13.59 5.18 -5.05
C LEU A 26 -14.53 3.98 -5.20
N PRO A 27 -14.63 3.39 -6.40
CA PRO A 27 -15.20 2.06 -6.57
C PRO A 27 -14.51 1.05 -5.65
N GLU A 28 -15.28 0.10 -5.10
CA GLU A 28 -14.73 -0.89 -4.16
C GLU A 28 -13.55 -1.66 -4.75
N GLU A 29 -13.64 -2.03 -6.02
CA GLU A 29 -12.60 -2.76 -6.75
C GLU A 29 -11.29 -1.98 -6.92
N ASP A 30 -11.33 -0.64 -6.83
CA ASP A 30 -10.18 0.23 -6.96
C ASP A 30 -9.48 0.48 -5.62
N ARG A 31 -10.12 0.14 -4.50
CA ARG A 31 -9.55 0.32 -3.15
C ARG A 31 -8.48 -0.72 -2.86
N ASN A 32 -7.36 -0.61 -3.56
CA ASN A 32 -6.23 -1.53 -3.46
C ASN A 32 -4.93 -0.74 -3.49
N CYS A 33 -4.05 -0.99 -2.52
CA CYS A 33 -2.80 -0.22 -2.39
C CYS A 33 -1.92 -0.28 -3.64
N ILE A 34 -1.80 -1.45 -4.25
CA ILE A 34 -0.99 -1.61 -5.47
C ILE A 34 -1.68 -0.89 -6.63
N TYR A 35 -2.95 -1.15 -6.84
CA TYR A 35 -3.71 -0.54 -7.95
C TYR A 35 -3.71 1.00 -7.88
N LEU A 36 -3.88 1.57 -6.68
CA LEU A 36 -3.82 3.02 -6.48
C LEU A 36 -2.43 3.58 -6.76
N TYR A 37 -1.37 2.88 -6.39
CA TYR A 37 -0.02 3.29 -6.74
C TYR A 37 0.20 3.28 -8.26
N LEU A 38 -0.37 2.31 -8.97
CA LEU A 38 -0.23 2.21 -10.42
C LEU A 38 -1.06 3.24 -11.19
N THR A 39 -2.22 3.64 -10.68
CA THR A 39 -3.21 4.44 -11.42
C THR A 39 -3.45 5.83 -10.88
N HIS A 40 -3.15 6.12 -9.62
CA HIS A 40 -3.52 7.36 -8.95
C HIS A 40 -2.30 8.24 -8.69
N GLU A 41 -2.19 9.33 -9.44
CA GLU A 41 -1.03 10.23 -9.37
C GLU A 41 -0.83 10.83 -7.97
N THR A 42 -1.91 11.26 -7.32
CA THR A 42 -1.83 11.82 -5.96
C THR A 42 -1.27 10.79 -4.98
N TRP A 43 -1.71 9.55 -5.04
CA TRP A 43 -1.17 8.46 -4.20
C TRP A 43 0.35 8.31 -4.40
N ARG A 44 0.79 8.20 -5.66
CA ARG A 44 2.22 8.08 -5.98
C ARG A 44 3.03 9.26 -5.50
N SER A 45 2.51 10.47 -5.64
CA SER A 45 3.22 11.69 -5.26
C SER A 45 3.51 11.79 -3.76
N ARG A 46 2.74 11.06 -2.94
CA ARG A 46 2.92 11.05 -1.48
C ARG A 46 4.05 10.17 -1.00
N ILE A 47 4.48 9.18 -1.80
CA ILE A 47 5.46 8.17 -1.40
C ILE A 47 6.78 8.43 -2.12
N GLU A 48 7.87 8.61 -1.37
CA GLU A 48 9.21 8.86 -1.90
C GLU A 48 10.15 7.65 -1.83
N ASN A 49 9.69 6.51 -1.36
CA ASN A 49 10.48 5.29 -1.40
C ASN A 49 10.83 4.91 -2.85
N ARG A 50 12.09 4.56 -3.10
CA ARG A 50 12.58 4.32 -4.48
C ARG A 50 12.22 2.95 -5.03
N ASP A 51 12.02 1.98 -4.17
CA ASP A 51 11.84 0.56 -4.50
C ASP A 51 10.38 0.10 -4.33
N VAL A 52 9.41 1.03 -4.40
CA VAL A 52 7.99 0.72 -4.15
C VAL A 52 7.47 -0.32 -5.12
N LEU A 53 7.69 -0.12 -6.41
CA LEU A 53 7.14 -1.00 -7.44
C LEU A 53 7.75 -2.41 -7.40
N PRO A 54 9.08 -2.59 -7.34
CA PRO A 54 9.68 -3.91 -7.16
C PRO A 54 9.24 -4.60 -5.86
N THR A 55 9.07 -3.84 -4.79
CA THR A 55 8.59 -4.35 -3.51
C THR A 55 7.16 -4.88 -3.62
N PHE A 56 6.27 -4.14 -4.26
CA PHE A 56 4.90 -4.59 -4.51
C PHE A 56 4.83 -5.86 -5.35
N VAL A 57 5.66 -5.95 -6.38
CA VAL A 57 5.76 -7.17 -7.21
C VAL A 57 6.15 -8.36 -6.35
N SER A 58 7.19 -8.23 -5.52
CA SER A 58 7.67 -9.30 -4.64
C SER A 58 6.62 -9.72 -3.61
N TYR A 59 5.94 -8.75 -3.01
CA TYR A 59 4.89 -8.99 -2.00
C TYR A 59 3.66 -9.66 -2.60
N PHE A 60 3.20 -9.19 -3.75
CA PHE A 60 2.03 -9.77 -4.40
C PHE A 60 2.30 -11.18 -4.90
N ARG A 61 3.51 -11.43 -5.41
CA ARG A 61 3.94 -12.78 -5.81
C ARG A 61 3.93 -13.75 -4.64
N ALA A 62 4.43 -13.33 -3.48
CA ALA A 62 4.41 -14.15 -2.27
C ALA A 62 2.97 -14.49 -1.83
N ALA A 63 2.11 -13.49 -1.80
CA ALA A 63 0.71 -13.67 -1.42
C ALA A 63 -0.06 -14.57 -2.40
N MET A 64 0.15 -14.36 -3.70
CA MET A 64 -0.51 -15.11 -4.76
C MET A 64 -0.10 -16.59 -4.79
N ALA A 65 1.09 -16.93 -4.31
CA ALA A 65 1.57 -18.31 -4.27
C ALA A 65 0.65 -19.24 -3.44
N GLU A 66 -0.02 -18.71 -2.43
CA GLU A 66 -0.96 -19.41 -1.59
C GLU A 66 -2.38 -19.54 -2.23
N HIS A 67 -2.62 -18.84 -3.35
CA HIS A 67 -3.92 -18.71 -4.01
C HIS A 67 -3.85 -19.08 -5.50
N ARG A 68 -2.98 -20.00 -5.86
CA ARG A 68 -2.82 -20.44 -7.25
C ARG A 68 -4.11 -21.01 -7.79
N GLY A 69 -4.50 -20.56 -8.98
CA GLY A 69 -5.71 -21.00 -9.66
C GLY A 69 -7.00 -20.34 -9.16
N ASP A 70 -6.92 -19.41 -8.22
CA ASP A 70 -8.08 -18.63 -7.80
C ASP A 70 -8.35 -17.51 -8.84
N PRO A 71 -9.53 -17.53 -9.51
CA PRO A 71 -9.83 -16.52 -10.55
C PRO A 71 -9.82 -15.07 -10.04
N ALA A 72 -10.16 -14.83 -8.78
CA ALA A 72 -10.16 -13.49 -8.19
C ALA A 72 -8.73 -12.90 -8.13
N TRP A 73 -7.74 -13.74 -7.80
CA TRP A 73 -6.34 -13.33 -7.77
C TRP A 73 -5.78 -13.13 -9.18
N GLU A 74 -6.11 -14.02 -10.10
CA GLU A 74 -5.70 -13.90 -11.51
C GLU A 74 -6.30 -12.65 -12.15
N ASN A 75 -7.55 -12.33 -11.91
CA ASN A 75 -8.19 -11.12 -12.40
C ASN A 75 -7.54 -9.86 -11.82
N LYS A 76 -7.17 -9.88 -10.55
CA LYS A 76 -6.48 -8.76 -9.92
C LYS A 76 -5.11 -8.52 -10.54
N LEU A 77 -4.34 -9.59 -10.76
CA LEU A 77 -3.05 -9.50 -11.44
C LEU A 77 -3.20 -8.94 -12.87
N ALA A 78 -4.21 -9.39 -13.61
CA ALA A 78 -4.51 -8.88 -14.94
C ALA A 78 -4.83 -7.38 -14.94
N ARG A 79 -5.54 -6.88 -13.93
CA ARG A 79 -5.79 -5.44 -13.75
C ARG A 79 -4.50 -4.67 -13.51
N PHE A 80 -3.57 -5.21 -12.72
CA PHE A 80 -2.27 -4.58 -12.50
C PHE A 80 -1.45 -4.49 -13.79
N PHE A 81 -1.44 -5.55 -14.58
CA PHE A 81 -0.75 -5.55 -15.88
C PHE A 81 -1.37 -4.53 -16.84
N ALA A 82 -2.70 -4.47 -16.91
CA ALA A 82 -3.39 -3.50 -17.74
C ALA A 82 -3.12 -2.04 -17.32
N ALA A 83 -2.91 -1.82 -16.02
CA ALA A 83 -2.64 -0.49 -15.47
C ALA A 83 -1.19 -0.05 -15.64
N SER A 84 -0.23 -0.98 -15.72
CA SER A 84 1.20 -0.67 -15.72
C SER A 84 2.02 -1.71 -16.47
N SER A 85 2.57 -1.30 -17.61
CA SER A 85 3.53 -2.12 -18.37
C SER A 85 4.83 -2.35 -17.59
N GLU A 86 5.21 -1.41 -16.73
CA GLU A 86 6.38 -1.56 -15.87
C GLU A 86 6.16 -2.64 -14.80
N PHE A 87 4.98 -2.68 -14.18
CA PHE A 87 4.62 -3.75 -13.25
C PHE A 87 4.67 -5.12 -13.93
N GLU A 88 4.08 -5.24 -15.11
CA GLU A 88 4.10 -6.47 -15.91
C GLU A 88 5.53 -6.91 -16.25
N ALA A 89 6.38 -5.98 -16.71
CA ALA A 89 7.77 -6.26 -17.02
C ALA A 89 8.56 -6.75 -15.79
N LEU A 90 8.38 -6.10 -14.64
CA LEU A 90 9.00 -6.53 -13.40
C LEU A 90 8.48 -7.89 -12.93
N TRP A 91 7.21 -8.16 -13.11
CA TRP A 91 6.61 -9.45 -12.80
C TRP A 91 7.27 -10.59 -13.58
N HIS A 92 7.56 -10.41 -14.84
CA HIS A 92 8.18 -11.42 -15.70
C HIS A 92 9.70 -11.51 -15.56
N GLN A 93 10.37 -10.43 -15.16
CA GLN A 93 11.82 -10.36 -15.05
C GLN A 93 12.36 -10.70 -13.66
N ARG A 94 11.58 -10.43 -12.61
CA ARG A 94 12.00 -10.62 -11.22
C ARG A 94 11.27 -11.80 -10.61
N TYR A 95 12.04 -12.74 -10.07
CA TYR A 95 11.51 -13.94 -9.42
C TYR A 95 11.63 -13.88 -7.89
N GLU A 96 11.99 -12.72 -7.35
CA GLU A 96 12.04 -12.52 -5.90
C GLU A 96 10.66 -12.67 -5.28
N VAL A 97 10.58 -13.46 -4.23
CA VAL A 97 9.37 -13.68 -3.42
C VAL A 97 9.69 -13.21 -2.02
N ARG A 98 8.97 -12.18 -1.57
CA ARG A 98 9.17 -11.61 -0.23
C ARG A 98 7.84 -11.34 0.45
N GLY A 99 7.65 -11.87 1.65
CA GLY A 99 6.49 -11.55 2.47
C GLY A 99 6.53 -10.09 2.94
N VAL A 100 5.36 -9.54 3.23
CA VAL A 100 5.27 -8.17 3.77
C VAL A 100 6.02 -8.09 5.10
N GLU A 101 6.75 -7.02 5.28
CA GLU A 101 7.56 -6.74 6.47
C GLU A 101 7.41 -5.29 6.91
N ASN A 102 7.70 -5.01 8.15
CA ASN A 102 7.73 -3.65 8.66
C ASN A 102 8.79 -2.85 7.90
N GLN A 103 8.47 -1.62 7.57
CA GLN A 103 9.35 -0.76 6.77
C GLN A 103 9.20 0.70 7.14
N ILE A 104 10.22 1.48 6.82
CA ILE A 104 10.17 2.94 6.92
C ILE A 104 9.55 3.47 5.62
N LYS A 105 8.48 4.25 5.77
CA LYS A 105 7.84 4.96 4.66
C LYS A 105 8.27 6.42 4.66
N HIS A 106 8.75 6.88 3.52
CA HIS A 106 9.09 8.27 3.28
C HIS A 106 7.95 8.95 2.53
N PHE A 107 7.44 10.02 3.11
CA PHE A 107 6.31 10.76 2.56
C PHE A 107 6.74 12.16 2.11
N ASN A 108 6.06 12.66 1.09
CA ASN A 108 6.09 14.05 0.67
C ASN A 108 4.64 14.56 0.61
N HIS A 109 4.28 15.42 1.54
CA HIS A 109 2.92 15.93 1.69
C HIS A 109 2.86 17.42 1.34
N PRO A 110 1.84 17.90 0.60
CA PRO A 110 1.77 19.31 0.16
C PRO A 110 1.83 20.33 1.29
N GLN A 111 1.22 20.02 2.44
CA GLN A 111 1.17 20.93 3.60
C GLN A 111 2.26 20.64 4.62
N LEU A 112 2.73 19.40 4.73
CA LEU A 112 3.66 18.97 5.78
C LEU A 112 5.11 18.86 5.30
N GLY A 113 5.33 18.84 3.97
CA GLY A 113 6.64 18.56 3.41
C GLY A 113 7.05 17.09 3.56
N ARG A 114 8.35 16.87 3.70
CA ARG A 114 8.93 15.53 3.81
C ARG A 114 9.03 15.07 5.26
N PHE A 115 8.58 13.86 5.51
CA PHE A 115 8.70 13.18 6.80
C PHE A 115 8.70 11.66 6.60
N SER A 116 9.08 10.93 7.65
CA SER A 116 9.13 9.47 7.61
C SER A 116 8.35 8.89 8.78
N LEU A 117 7.68 7.77 8.52
CA LEU A 117 6.95 7.00 9.52
C LEU A 117 7.38 5.53 9.43
N GLN A 118 7.39 4.86 10.55
CA GLN A 118 7.55 3.42 10.59
C GLN A 118 6.19 2.76 10.31
N GLN A 119 6.09 2.00 9.23
CA GLN A 119 4.91 1.21 8.92
C GLN A 119 5.05 -0.18 9.51
N MET A 120 4.09 -0.59 10.31
CA MET A 120 4.03 -1.89 10.95
C MET A 120 2.77 -2.64 10.52
N TYR A 121 2.87 -3.97 10.44
CA TYR A 121 1.76 -4.85 10.14
C TYR A 121 1.40 -5.68 11.38
N TRP A 122 0.14 -5.59 11.80
CA TRP A 122 -0.40 -6.37 12.90
C TRP A 122 -1.48 -7.31 12.35
N TYR A 123 -1.37 -8.58 12.66
CA TYR A 123 -2.28 -9.61 12.22
C TYR A 123 -3.24 -10.02 13.33
N SER A 124 -4.47 -10.38 12.94
CA SER A 124 -5.45 -10.98 13.87
C SER A 124 -5.03 -12.38 14.31
N ALA A 125 -5.56 -12.85 15.45
CA ALA A 125 -5.40 -14.22 15.92
C ALA A 125 -6.78 -14.92 15.96
N PRO A 126 -6.99 -16.09 15.30
CA PRO A 126 -6.01 -16.75 14.44
C PRO A 126 -5.69 -15.93 13.19
N ARG A 127 -4.50 -16.12 12.62
CA ARG A 127 -4.05 -15.36 11.45
C ARG A 127 -4.87 -15.75 10.23
N ASN A 128 -5.74 -14.85 9.78
CA ASN A 128 -6.61 -15.04 8.60
C ASN A 128 -6.12 -14.30 7.34
N GLY A 129 -4.92 -13.71 7.40
CA GLY A 129 -4.32 -12.95 6.32
C GLY A 129 -4.65 -11.46 6.32
N SER A 130 -5.72 -11.01 6.95
CA SER A 130 -5.99 -9.57 7.12
C SER A 130 -5.03 -8.96 8.13
N ARG A 131 -4.62 -7.72 7.87
CA ARG A 131 -3.65 -7.01 8.70
C ARG A 131 -4.07 -5.57 8.94
N LEU A 132 -3.73 -5.06 10.11
CA LEU A 132 -3.81 -3.65 10.45
C LEU A 132 -2.46 -3.00 10.12
N LEU A 133 -2.47 -1.97 9.29
CA LEU A 133 -1.30 -1.12 9.06
C LEU A 133 -1.32 -0.01 10.10
N VAL A 134 -0.20 0.12 10.82
CA VAL A 134 0.00 1.16 11.84
C VAL A 134 1.22 1.98 11.43
N TYR A 135 1.06 3.29 11.45
CA TYR A 135 2.16 4.23 11.19
C TYR A 135 2.57 4.90 12.48
N LEU A 136 3.84 4.74 12.85
CA LEU A 136 4.42 5.29 14.07
C LEU A 136 5.43 6.40 13.73
N PRO A 137 5.50 7.47 14.52
CA PRO A 137 6.52 8.48 14.33
C PRO A 137 7.89 7.93 14.71
N MET A 138 8.92 8.41 14.03
CA MET A 138 10.32 8.06 14.31
C MET A 138 11.11 9.22 14.90
N ASP A 139 10.60 10.43 14.72
CA ASP A 139 11.23 11.68 15.10
C ASP A 139 10.17 12.78 15.31
N GLU A 140 10.61 13.95 15.67
CA GLU A 140 9.72 15.10 15.91
C GLU A 140 8.91 15.49 14.66
N ALA A 141 9.52 15.41 13.48
CA ALA A 141 8.83 15.71 12.22
C ALA A 141 7.67 14.74 11.98
N GLY A 142 7.87 13.46 12.27
CA GLY A 142 6.82 12.44 12.20
C GLY A 142 5.71 12.67 13.23
N GLU A 143 6.06 13.04 14.46
CA GLU A 143 5.08 13.37 15.51
C GLU A 143 4.21 14.57 15.12
N GLN A 144 4.82 15.64 14.62
CA GLN A 144 4.12 16.84 14.15
C GLN A 144 3.20 16.51 12.96
N ALA A 145 3.67 15.69 12.03
CA ALA A 145 2.88 15.27 10.88
C ALA A 145 1.64 14.48 11.31
N LEU A 146 1.78 13.50 12.21
CA LEU A 146 0.67 12.71 12.71
C LEU A 146 -0.34 13.58 13.49
N ALA A 147 0.13 14.49 14.32
CA ALA A 147 -0.73 15.42 15.04
C ALA A 147 -1.56 16.30 14.10
N TRP A 148 -0.95 16.80 13.04
CA TRP A 148 -1.66 17.59 12.01
C TRP A 148 -2.71 16.74 11.27
N LEU A 149 -2.35 15.53 10.85
CA LEU A 149 -3.25 14.62 10.14
C LEU A 149 -4.47 14.22 10.98
N ASP A 150 -4.32 14.15 12.29
CA ASP A 150 -5.42 13.79 13.19
C ASP A 150 -6.42 14.94 13.40
N GLN A 151 -5.96 16.19 13.29
CA GLN A 151 -6.78 17.38 13.58
C GLN A 151 -7.49 17.98 12.37
N HIS A 152 -7.06 17.68 11.20
CA HIS A 152 -7.54 18.32 9.95
C HIS A 152 -8.26 17.34 9.04
#